data_aaf2ce0b84e31f5cc16a1d09f650d6a0
#
_entry.id   aaf2ce0b84e31f5cc16a1d09f650d6a0
#
_cell.length_a   1.000
_cell.length_b   1.000
_cell.length_c   1.000
_cell.angle_alpha   90.00
_cell.angle_beta   90.00
_cell.angle_gamma   90.00
#
_symmetry.space_group_name_H-M   'P 1'
#
loop_
_entity.id
_entity.type
_entity.pdbx_description
1 polymer ?
#
loop_
_entity_poly.entity_id
_entity_poly.type
_entity_poly.pdbx_seq_one_letter_code
_entity_poly.pdbx_strand_id
1 'polypeptide(L)'
;NFKGYPILVILEYGESYNSLHDKEFRFGVEKAKIILECFEYLEYFANSSGIAKNLKIGKSYSVKDKYSVTKFNEFQGMYGRMIEEPYLKLESQNTSIGLGIKKAKISILIKKDIEAFVEKNGN
;
A
#
# COMPACT_ATOMS: atom_id res chain seq x y z
N ASN A 1 2.23 17.71 9.19
CA ASN A 1 1.53 17.78 7.88
C ASN A 1 2.51 18.18 6.78
N PHE A 2 2.33 17.59 5.63
CA PHE A 2 3.15 17.93 4.46
C PHE A 2 2.41 18.96 3.61
N LYS A 3 3.01 20.14 3.45
CA LYS A 3 2.40 21.26 2.70
C LYS A 3 0.98 21.56 3.14
N GLY A 4 0.69 21.42 4.43
CA GLY A 4 -0.64 21.69 4.95
C GLY A 4 -1.63 20.55 4.80
N TYR A 5 -1.23 19.44 4.20
CA TYR A 5 -2.10 18.26 4.07
C TYR A 5 -1.76 17.23 5.14
N PRO A 6 -2.78 16.58 5.72
CA PRO A 6 -2.50 15.54 6.70
C PRO A 6 -1.88 14.32 6.05
N ILE A 7 -0.92 13.73 6.74
CA ILE A 7 -0.30 12.47 6.32
C ILE A 7 -0.21 11.53 7.51
N LEU A 8 -0.28 10.25 7.24
CA LEU A 8 -0.06 9.21 8.25
C LEU A 8 1.31 8.61 7.99
N VAL A 9 2.13 8.59 9.02
CA VAL A 9 3.50 8.08 8.94
C VAL A 9 3.63 6.87 9.86
N ILE A 10 4.11 5.77 9.30
CA ILE A 10 4.34 4.54 10.04
C ILE A 10 5.84 4.27 10.03
N LEU A 11 6.41 4.08 11.20
CA LEU A 11 7.81 3.72 11.33
C LEU A 11 7.93 2.25 11.65
N GLU A 12 8.87 1.59 11.00
CA GLU A 12 9.16 0.18 11.27
C GLU A 12 10.17 0.09 12.39
N TYR A 13 9.86 -0.73 13.38
CA TYR A 13 10.75 -0.94 14.52
C TYR A 13 11.60 -2.18 14.32
N GLY A 14 12.79 -2.17 14.90
CA GLY A 14 13.68 -3.33 14.88
C GLY A 14 14.48 -3.50 13.61
N GLU A 15 14.37 -2.58 12.69
CA GLU A 15 15.13 -2.65 11.44
C GLU A 15 16.47 -1.94 11.57
N SER A 16 17.38 -2.32 10.70
CA SER A 16 18.69 -1.66 10.61
C SER A 16 18.52 -0.20 10.19
N TYR A 17 19.34 0.66 10.72
CA TYR A 17 19.30 2.10 10.41
C TYR A 17 20.06 2.47 9.14
N ASN A 18 20.38 1.52 8.32
CA ASN A 18 21.20 1.78 7.15
C ASN A 18 20.49 2.51 6.03
N SER A 19 19.17 2.58 6.10
CA SER A 19 18.42 3.33 5.12
C SER A 19 17.22 3.99 5.77
N LEU A 20 17.19 5.31 5.75
CA LEU A 20 16.06 6.08 6.26
C LEU A 20 14.85 5.92 5.37
N HIS A 21 15.08 5.67 4.08
CA HIS A 21 13.98 5.58 3.11
C HIS A 21 13.16 4.31 3.24
N ASP A 22 13.77 3.24 3.74
CA ASP A 22 13.09 1.97 3.85
C ASP A 22 12.30 1.82 5.15
N LYS A 23 12.45 2.76 6.05
CA LYS A 23 11.85 2.65 7.39
C LYS A 23 10.58 3.45 7.56
N GLU A 24 10.23 4.22 6.56
CA GLU A 24 9.09 5.09 6.66
C GLU A 24 8.06 4.74 5.61
N PHE A 25 6.86 4.45 6.07
CA PHE A 25 5.72 4.21 5.21
C PHE A 25 4.74 5.34 5.49
N ARG A 26 4.53 6.21 4.51
CA ARG A 26 3.65 7.36 4.71
C ARG A 26 2.69 7.53 3.54
N PHE A 27 1.54 8.09 3.83
CA PHE A 27 0.55 8.39 2.80
C PHE A 27 -0.46 9.40 3.32
N GLY A 28 -1.10 10.09 2.39
CA GLY A 28 -2.16 11.02 2.71
C GLY A 28 -3.52 10.36 2.71
N VAL A 29 -4.56 11.17 2.81
CA VAL A 29 -5.94 10.71 2.92
C VAL A 29 -6.40 9.92 1.71
N GLU A 30 -6.08 10.37 0.49
CA GLU A 30 -6.54 9.69 -0.71
C GLU A 30 -6.00 8.26 -0.82
N LYS A 31 -4.71 8.09 -0.52
CA LYS A 31 -4.11 6.76 -0.53
C LYS A 31 -4.65 5.89 0.61
N ALA A 32 -4.89 6.51 1.78
CA ALA A 32 -5.50 5.80 2.90
C ALA A 32 -6.89 5.26 2.52
N LYS A 33 -7.69 6.07 1.82
CA LYS A 33 -9.00 5.63 1.34
C LYS A 33 -8.89 4.46 0.38
N ILE A 34 -7.94 4.52 -0.53
CA ILE A 34 -7.72 3.42 -1.49
C ILE A 34 -7.37 2.13 -0.76
N ILE A 35 -6.50 2.21 0.23
CA ILE A 35 -6.10 1.06 1.03
C ILE A 35 -7.32 0.43 1.70
N LEU A 36 -8.18 1.24 2.30
CA LEU A 36 -9.37 0.73 2.98
C LEU A 36 -10.39 0.14 2.00
N GLU A 37 -10.60 0.79 0.86
CA GLU A 37 -11.56 0.31 -0.12
C GLU A 37 -11.12 -0.99 -0.79
N CYS A 38 -9.82 -1.18 -0.95
CA CYS A 38 -9.25 -2.39 -1.55
C CYS A 38 -8.73 -3.37 -0.52
N PHE A 39 -9.16 -3.22 0.73
CA PHE A 39 -8.56 -3.95 1.86
C PHE A 39 -8.64 -5.47 1.72
N GLU A 40 -9.73 -6.00 1.17
CA GLU A 40 -9.88 -7.44 1.00
C GLU A 40 -8.78 -8.02 0.10
N TYR A 41 -8.45 -7.33 -0.98
CA TYR A 41 -7.37 -7.75 -1.87
C TYR A 41 -6.02 -7.67 -1.16
N LEU A 42 -5.83 -6.60 -0.40
CA LEU A 42 -4.60 -6.38 0.33
C LEU A 42 -4.39 -7.48 1.38
N GLU A 43 -5.43 -7.82 2.10
CA GLU A 43 -5.40 -8.86 3.11
C GLU A 43 -5.09 -10.23 2.49
N TYR A 44 -5.73 -10.54 1.38
CA TYR A 44 -5.47 -11.77 0.65
C TYR A 44 -4.02 -11.83 0.19
N PHE A 45 -3.52 -10.74 -0.38
CA PHE A 45 -2.14 -10.66 -0.84
C PHE A 45 -1.15 -10.85 0.32
N ALA A 46 -1.37 -10.16 1.42
CA ALA A 46 -0.47 -10.23 2.58
C ALA A 46 -0.50 -11.60 3.23
N ASN A 47 -1.69 -12.16 3.42
CA ASN A 47 -1.86 -13.46 4.09
C ASN A 47 -1.31 -14.61 3.27
N SER A 48 -1.22 -14.45 1.96
CA SER A 48 -0.61 -15.45 1.09
C SER A 48 0.86 -15.18 0.81
N SER A 49 1.45 -14.25 1.55
CA SER A 49 2.86 -13.83 1.38
C SER A 49 3.17 -13.40 -0.06
N GLY A 50 2.23 -12.71 -0.66
CA GLY A 50 2.40 -12.17 -2.01
C GLY A 50 2.04 -13.10 -3.15
N ILE A 51 1.67 -14.33 -2.85
CA ILE A 51 1.30 -15.31 -3.89
C ILE A 51 0.00 -14.89 -4.57
N ALA A 52 -1.03 -14.59 -3.76
CA ALA A 52 -2.33 -14.12 -4.25
C ALA A 52 -2.74 -14.84 -5.53
N LYS A 53 -2.84 -16.14 -5.44
CA LYS A 53 -2.99 -17.10 -6.54
C LYS A 53 -4.09 -16.75 -7.54
N ASN A 54 -5.20 -16.20 -7.04
CA ASN A 54 -6.35 -15.83 -7.88
C ASN A 54 -6.16 -14.51 -8.62
N LEU A 55 -5.11 -13.79 -8.33
CA LEU A 55 -4.80 -12.54 -9.01
C LEU A 55 -3.73 -12.80 -10.06
N LYS A 56 -4.10 -12.68 -11.32
CA LYS A 56 -3.13 -12.87 -12.40
C LYS A 56 -2.23 -11.65 -12.51
N ILE A 57 -0.94 -11.89 -12.68
CA ILE A 57 0.05 -10.80 -12.81
C ILE A 57 -0.31 -9.91 -13.98
N GLY A 58 -0.34 -8.61 -13.74
CA GLY A 58 -0.62 -7.61 -14.76
C GLY A 58 -2.09 -7.40 -15.09
N LYS A 59 -2.98 -8.20 -14.51
CA LYS A 59 -4.41 -8.01 -14.74
C LYS A 59 -5.01 -7.11 -13.69
N SER A 60 -5.82 -6.14 -14.12
CA SER A 60 -6.49 -5.22 -13.21
C SER A 60 -7.85 -5.76 -12.81
N TYR A 61 -8.17 -5.65 -11.53
CA TYR A 61 -9.46 -6.07 -10.95
C TYR A 61 -10.16 -4.84 -10.41
N SER A 62 -11.41 -4.65 -10.81
CA SER A 62 -12.19 -3.48 -10.41
C SER A 62 -12.74 -3.62 -9.00
N VAL A 63 -12.71 -2.52 -8.25
CA VAL A 63 -13.32 -2.45 -6.91
C VAL A 63 -14.27 -1.26 -6.90
N LYS A 64 -15.55 -1.53 -6.69
CA LYS A 64 -16.60 -0.49 -6.62
C LYS A 64 -16.64 0.44 -7.82
N ASP A 65 -16.18 -0.01 -8.96
CA ASP A 65 -16.12 0.78 -10.21
C ASP A 65 -15.28 2.06 -10.11
N LYS A 66 -14.58 2.26 -9.00
CA LYS A 66 -13.75 3.46 -8.76
C LYS A 66 -12.28 3.15 -8.62
N TYR A 67 -11.97 1.93 -8.24
CA TYR A 67 -10.60 1.55 -7.91
C TYR A 67 -10.19 0.33 -8.70
N SER A 68 -8.90 0.16 -8.91
CA SER A 68 -8.40 -1.07 -9.50
C SER A 68 -7.23 -1.61 -8.69
N VAL A 69 -7.12 -2.93 -8.71
CA VAL A 69 -6.05 -3.66 -8.03
C VAL A 69 -5.32 -4.48 -9.09
N THR A 70 -4.02 -4.35 -9.15
CA THR A 70 -3.18 -5.10 -10.08
C THR A 70 -2.01 -5.69 -9.33
N LYS A 71 -1.76 -6.98 -9.53
CA LYS A 71 -0.59 -7.63 -8.94
C LYS A 71 0.55 -7.60 -9.95
N PHE A 72 1.70 -7.16 -9.51
CA PHE A 72 2.92 -7.17 -10.31
C PHE A 72 3.99 -7.98 -9.59
N ASN A 73 4.97 -8.44 -10.34
CA ASN A 73 6.04 -9.26 -9.80
C ASN A 73 7.40 -8.60 -9.83
N GLU A 74 7.46 -7.35 -10.25
CA GLU A 74 8.70 -6.59 -10.30
C GLU A 74 8.43 -5.15 -9.95
N PHE A 75 9.35 -4.54 -9.24
CA PHE A 75 9.32 -3.11 -9.06
C PHE A 75 10.73 -2.57 -8.99
N GLN A 76 10.87 -1.28 -9.25
CA GLN A 76 12.15 -0.62 -9.18
C GLN A 76 12.42 -0.22 -7.72
N GLY A 77 13.43 -0.82 -7.13
CA GLY A 77 13.84 -0.50 -5.79
C GLY A 77 14.70 0.75 -5.75
N MET A 78 15.30 1.00 -4.59
CA MET A 78 16.20 2.13 -4.42
C MET A 78 17.37 2.06 -5.39
N TYR A 79 17.82 3.22 -5.83
CA TYR A 79 18.93 3.36 -6.77
C TYR A 79 18.67 2.75 -8.14
N GLY A 80 17.41 2.61 -8.52
CA GLY A 80 17.04 2.11 -9.83
C GLY A 80 17.18 0.61 -10.01
N ARG A 81 17.46 -0.14 -8.96
CA ARG A 81 17.55 -1.58 -9.04
C ARG A 81 16.18 -2.22 -9.26
N MET A 82 16.13 -3.18 -10.17
CA MET A 82 14.92 -3.99 -10.33
C MET A 82 14.94 -5.10 -9.31
N ILE A 83 13.84 -5.24 -8.59
CA ILE A 83 13.67 -6.27 -7.57
C ILE A 83 12.48 -7.13 -7.97
N GLU A 84 12.70 -8.43 -8.08
CA GLU A 84 11.64 -9.36 -8.42
C GLU A 84 10.89 -9.77 -7.15
N GLU A 85 9.99 -8.90 -6.71
CA GLU A 85 9.13 -9.19 -5.57
C GLU A 85 7.71 -8.84 -5.94
N PRO A 86 6.74 -9.62 -5.47
CA PRO A 86 5.35 -9.29 -5.76
C PRO A 86 4.93 -8.02 -5.04
N TYR A 87 4.09 -7.24 -5.69
CA TYR A 87 3.46 -6.09 -5.05
C TYR A 87 2.09 -5.85 -5.65
N LEU A 88 1.24 -5.20 -4.90
CA LEU A 88 -0.07 -4.77 -5.38
C LEU A 88 -0.03 -3.30 -5.70
N LYS A 89 -0.57 -2.94 -6.85
CA LYS A 89 -0.79 -1.55 -7.19
C LYS A 89 -2.28 -1.26 -7.04
N LEU A 90 -2.60 -0.35 -6.16
CA LEU A 90 -3.97 0.08 -5.92
C LEU A 90 -4.13 1.46 -6.55
N GLU A 91 -5.11 1.60 -7.41
CA GLU A 91 -5.30 2.84 -8.17
C GLU A 91 -6.71 3.36 -8.07
N SER A 92 -6.83 4.69 -8.08
CA SER A 92 -8.08 5.38 -8.33
C SER A 92 -7.85 6.28 -9.54
N GLN A 93 -8.86 7.06 -9.90
CA GLN A 93 -8.75 7.96 -11.04
C GLN A 93 -7.58 8.95 -10.91
N ASN A 94 -7.29 9.40 -9.70
CA ASN A 94 -6.33 10.48 -9.48
C ASN A 94 -5.06 10.09 -8.74
N THR A 95 -4.99 8.89 -8.20
CA THR A 95 -3.83 8.52 -7.41
C THR A 95 -3.60 7.01 -7.42
N SER A 96 -2.42 6.61 -7.04
CA SER A 96 -2.10 5.18 -6.92
C SER A 96 -1.09 4.98 -5.78
N ILE A 97 -1.04 3.74 -5.30
CA ILE A 97 -0.06 3.35 -4.30
C ILE A 97 0.36 1.91 -4.58
N GLY A 98 1.67 1.65 -4.48
CA GLY A 98 2.21 0.31 -4.60
C GLY A 98 2.58 -0.23 -3.24
N LEU A 99 2.17 -1.46 -2.95
CA LEU A 99 2.41 -2.08 -1.66
C LEU A 99 3.03 -3.46 -1.85
N GLY A 100 4.28 -3.61 -1.40
CA GLY A 100 4.89 -4.92 -1.34
C GLY A 100 4.35 -5.71 -0.16
N ILE A 101 4.86 -6.92 0.05
CA ILE A 101 4.38 -7.80 1.12
C ILE A 101 4.49 -7.13 2.50
N LYS A 102 5.61 -6.50 2.77
CA LYS A 102 5.87 -5.89 4.07
C LYS A 102 4.89 -4.75 4.36
N LYS A 103 4.72 -3.84 3.40
CA LYS A 103 3.79 -2.72 3.56
C LYS A 103 2.34 -3.19 3.63
N ALA A 104 2.00 -4.25 2.89
CA ALA A 104 0.67 -4.83 2.98
C ALA A 104 0.40 -5.38 4.37
N LYS A 105 1.36 -6.10 4.95
CA LYS A 105 1.23 -6.63 6.31
C LYS A 105 1.11 -5.53 7.35
N ILE A 106 1.90 -4.46 7.19
CA ILE A 106 1.81 -3.30 8.07
C ILE A 106 0.41 -2.68 7.99
N SER A 107 -0.10 -2.51 6.78
CA SER A 107 -1.42 -1.91 6.58
C SER A 107 -2.52 -2.71 7.27
N ILE A 108 -2.41 -4.03 7.28
CA ILE A 108 -3.37 -4.88 7.98
C ILE A 108 -3.29 -4.66 9.49
N LEU A 109 -2.08 -4.59 10.03
CA LEU A 109 -1.88 -4.39 11.45
C LEU A 109 -2.42 -3.05 11.94
N ILE A 110 -2.33 -2.02 11.11
CA ILE A 110 -2.72 -0.66 11.48
C ILE A 110 -4.07 -0.25 10.88
N LYS A 111 -4.88 -1.20 10.46
CA LYS A 111 -6.16 -0.88 9.81
C LYS A 111 -6.99 0.12 10.61
N LYS A 112 -7.06 -0.06 11.93
CA LYS A 112 -7.83 0.84 12.79
C LYS A 112 -7.26 2.25 12.78
N ASP A 113 -5.95 2.37 12.72
CA ASP A 113 -5.30 3.68 12.66
C ASP A 113 -5.56 4.35 11.32
N ILE A 114 -5.59 3.58 10.25
CA ILE A 114 -5.93 4.11 8.91
C ILE A 114 -7.39 4.58 8.90
N GLU A 115 -8.29 3.79 9.46
CA GLU A 115 -9.70 4.14 9.56
C GLU A 115 -9.89 5.44 10.34
N ALA A 116 -9.22 5.56 11.48
CA ALA A 116 -9.29 6.76 12.31
C ALA A 116 -8.73 7.99 11.57
N PHE A 117 -7.63 7.79 10.84
CA PHE A 117 -7.01 8.86 10.07
C PHE A 117 -7.95 9.36 8.97
N VAL A 118 -8.59 8.46 8.24
CA VAL A 118 -9.55 8.83 7.20
C VAL A 118 -10.79 9.50 7.80
N GLU A 119 -11.30 8.97 8.90
CA GLU A 119 -12.46 9.54 9.58
C GLU A 119 -12.19 10.98 10.02
N LYS A 120 -11.03 11.23 10.56
CA LYS A 120 -10.65 12.55 11.04
C LYS A 120 -10.38 13.54 9.92
N ASN A 121 -9.80 13.09 8.82
CA ASN A 121 -9.29 13.97 7.78
C ASN A 121 -9.92 13.79 6.41
N GLY A 122 -10.81 12.82 6.26
CA GLY A 122 -11.32 12.39 4.96
C GLY A 122 -12.49 13.18 4.38
N ASN A 123 -12.89 14.21 5.06
CA ASN A 123 -14.03 15.03 4.60
C ASN A 123 -13.57 16.25 3.84
#